data_ad32f2bdb8d73b94926962bc70c51ff0
#
_entry.id   ad32f2bdb8d73b94926962bc70c51ff0
#
_cell.length_a   1.000
_cell.length_b   1.000
_cell.length_c   1.000
_cell.angle_alpha   90.00
_cell.angle_beta   90.00
_cell.angle_gamma   90.00
#
_symmetry.space_group_name_H-M   'P 1'
#
loop_
_entity.id
_entity.type
_entity.pdbx_description
1 polymer ?
#
loop_
_entity_poly.entity_id
_entity_poly.type
_entity_poly.pdbx_seq_one_letter_code
_entity_poly.pdbx_strand_id
1 'polypeptide(L)'
;MKVLHVCSEFYPLLKTGGLADVLGALPQAQNQIELDARILLPAYPAISAGISNTQVVAEFDNFAEHVVLRYGEYNGVGVYLIDAPHLYAREGNPYHDCYYNDYGDNYKRFALLGWVGAELSTGLDSWWRADVVHAHDWHAGLCAAYLFNKGRPAKSVFTIHNLAYQGQFHYQHLFEIGLPAGMFNVDGLELFGQISYLKAGLFYSDASTAVSPTYAKEITTPEFAYGLEGLLSGLKSQGRLVGILNGVDENIWHPNADQYIQHRYKLKHMAGKKQNKAELQAYFNLPQDENALAFVMVTRLTEQKGVDLLIESADEIVKQGGQLMILGSGAPHFEQGIRELAERYPQNVAVKIGYDETLSHLLVAGGDVILVPSRFEPCGLTQLYGLQYGTLPLVRKTGGLADTVVDSTPENIKDRTATGFVFEQATAEDLRRSIQQAFDIWQKPRVWSALRANAMTQDFSWRKAAEQYRALYERL
;
A
#
# COMPACT_ATOMS: atom_id res chain seq x y z
N MET A 1 21.50 -14.01 4.83
CA MET A 1 20.88 -13.13 5.86
C MET A 1 19.45 -13.56 6.04
N LYS A 2 19.03 -13.76 7.28
CA LYS A 2 17.68 -14.20 7.67
C LYS A 2 16.84 -13.00 8.08
N VAL A 3 15.74 -12.76 7.36
CA VAL A 3 14.87 -11.58 7.56
C VAL A 3 13.49 -12.04 8.01
N LEU A 4 13.00 -11.53 9.12
CA LEU A 4 11.65 -11.77 9.59
C LEU A 4 10.78 -10.54 9.33
N HIS A 5 9.81 -10.66 8.44
CA HIS A 5 8.76 -9.65 8.27
C HIS A 5 7.65 -9.86 9.28
N VAL A 6 7.34 -8.84 10.07
CA VAL A 6 6.29 -8.87 11.09
C VAL A 6 5.15 -7.97 10.64
N CYS A 7 3.96 -8.51 10.46
CA CYS A 7 2.83 -7.81 9.87
C CYS A 7 1.46 -8.39 10.26
N SER A 8 0.40 -7.68 9.91
CA SER A 8 -0.99 -8.06 10.23
C SER A 8 -1.82 -8.48 9.02
N GLU A 9 -1.29 -8.34 7.82
CA GLU A 9 -1.98 -8.64 6.56
C GLU A 9 -1.07 -9.40 5.60
N PHE A 10 -1.67 -10.22 4.73
CA PHE A 10 -0.93 -11.02 3.76
C PHE A 10 -1.80 -11.37 2.53
N TYR A 11 -1.51 -10.77 1.39
CA TYR A 11 -2.19 -11.06 0.11
C TYR A 11 -1.81 -12.45 -0.43
N PRO A 12 -2.73 -13.23 -0.98
CA PRO A 12 -4.16 -12.93 -1.20
C PRO A 12 -5.06 -13.36 -0.03
N LEU A 13 -4.53 -13.89 1.06
CA LEU A 13 -5.30 -14.54 2.12
C LEU A 13 -6.08 -13.55 2.99
N LEU A 14 -5.50 -12.38 3.28
CA LEU A 14 -6.13 -11.35 4.10
C LEU A 14 -5.62 -9.97 3.69
N LYS A 15 -6.54 -9.12 3.20
CA LYS A 15 -6.21 -7.77 2.71
C LYS A 15 -7.22 -6.74 3.19
N THR A 16 -6.73 -5.65 3.77
CA THR A 16 -7.50 -4.43 4.04
C THR A 16 -6.91 -3.23 3.31
N GLY A 17 -5.61 -3.26 3.00
CA GLY A 17 -4.89 -2.18 2.34
C GLY A 17 -3.66 -2.64 1.57
N GLY A 18 -2.82 -1.67 1.17
CA GLY A 18 -1.59 -1.94 0.41
C GLY A 18 -0.51 -2.72 1.18
N LEU A 19 -0.61 -2.79 2.52
CA LEU A 19 0.29 -3.59 3.35
C LEU A 19 0.26 -5.06 2.93
N ALA A 20 -0.93 -5.61 2.66
CA ALA A 20 -1.08 -6.99 2.22
C ALA A 20 -0.34 -7.27 0.91
N ASP A 21 -0.43 -6.36 -0.06
CA ASP A 21 0.25 -6.50 -1.35
C ASP A 21 1.78 -6.52 -1.19
N VAL A 22 2.31 -5.69 -0.30
CA VAL A 22 3.76 -5.66 0.02
C VAL A 22 4.20 -7.01 0.59
N LEU A 23 3.47 -7.54 1.58
CA LEU A 23 3.86 -8.79 2.24
C LEU A 23 3.59 -10.02 1.36
N GLY A 24 2.67 -9.93 0.41
CA GLY A 24 2.45 -10.96 -0.61
C GLY A 24 3.57 -11.09 -1.64
N ALA A 25 4.40 -10.05 -1.80
CA ALA A 25 5.39 -10.00 -2.89
C ALA A 25 6.85 -9.75 -2.44
N LEU A 26 7.09 -8.83 -1.50
CA LEU A 26 8.45 -8.46 -1.09
C LEU A 26 9.26 -9.63 -0.52
N PRO A 27 8.75 -10.48 0.40
CA PRO A 27 9.53 -11.60 0.92
C PRO A 27 9.92 -12.62 -0.16
N GLN A 28 9.02 -12.87 -1.12
CA GLN A 28 9.32 -13.73 -2.27
C GLN A 28 10.43 -13.14 -3.15
N ALA A 29 10.37 -11.84 -3.44
CA ALA A 29 11.40 -11.14 -4.20
C ALA A 29 12.75 -11.14 -3.47
N GLN A 30 12.75 -11.03 -2.14
CA GLN A 30 13.95 -11.13 -1.33
C GLN A 30 14.55 -12.54 -1.37
N ASN A 31 13.74 -13.59 -1.34
CA ASN A 31 14.21 -14.96 -1.48
C ASN A 31 14.85 -15.23 -2.86
N GLN A 32 14.36 -14.57 -3.91
CA GLN A 32 14.93 -14.64 -5.26
C GLN A 32 16.33 -13.97 -5.37
N ILE A 33 16.68 -13.09 -4.44
CA ILE A 33 18.00 -12.46 -4.34
C ILE A 33 18.85 -13.01 -3.18
N GLU A 34 18.60 -14.26 -2.79
CA GLU A 34 19.38 -15.03 -1.81
C GLU A 34 19.28 -14.52 -0.35
N LEU A 35 18.18 -13.88 0.03
CA LEU A 35 17.80 -13.68 1.41
C LEU A 35 16.95 -14.88 1.87
N ASP A 36 16.97 -15.21 3.17
CA ASP A 36 16.00 -16.14 3.79
C ASP A 36 14.94 -15.29 4.49
N ALA A 37 13.96 -14.81 3.70
CA ALA A 37 12.87 -13.97 4.18
C ALA A 37 11.67 -14.82 4.59
N ARG A 38 11.21 -14.65 5.82
CA ARG A 38 10.02 -15.29 6.39
C ARG A 38 9.05 -14.24 6.91
N ILE A 39 7.80 -14.65 7.11
CA ILE A 39 6.72 -13.77 7.57
C ILE A 39 6.21 -14.26 8.93
N LEU A 40 5.88 -13.34 9.82
CA LEU A 40 5.16 -13.60 11.06
C LEU A 40 3.80 -12.90 11.01
N LEU A 41 2.74 -13.67 11.24
CA LEU A 41 1.34 -13.22 11.20
C LEU A 41 0.56 -13.77 12.40
N PRO A 42 -0.47 -13.05 12.87
CA PRO A 42 -1.53 -13.65 13.67
C PRO A 42 -2.27 -14.73 12.86
N ALA A 43 -2.65 -15.82 13.51
CA ALA A 43 -3.42 -16.91 12.89
C ALA A 43 -4.91 -16.52 12.75
N TYR A 44 -5.19 -15.47 11.96
CA TYR A 44 -6.58 -15.14 11.62
C TYR A 44 -7.24 -16.28 10.85
N PRO A 45 -8.57 -16.44 10.92
CA PRO A 45 -9.27 -17.54 10.26
C PRO A 45 -8.94 -17.69 8.77
N ALA A 46 -8.89 -16.59 8.02
CA ALA A 46 -8.55 -16.61 6.59
C ALA A 46 -7.08 -17.03 6.33
N ILE A 47 -6.16 -16.58 7.17
CA ILE A 47 -4.74 -16.96 7.09
C ILE A 47 -4.58 -18.45 7.41
N SER A 48 -5.19 -18.93 8.50
CA SER A 48 -5.13 -20.33 8.93
C SER A 48 -5.74 -21.28 7.90
N ALA A 49 -6.82 -20.86 7.24
CA ALA A 49 -7.45 -21.64 6.17
C ALA A 49 -6.56 -21.75 4.92
N GLY A 50 -5.80 -20.68 4.61
CA GLY A 50 -4.90 -20.65 3.45
C GLY A 50 -3.57 -21.37 3.66
N ILE A 51 -3.14 -21.59 4.92
CA ILE A 51 -1.87 -22.22 5.28
C ILE A 51 -2.16 -23.44 6.17
N SER A 52 -2.59 -24.53 5.56
CA SER A 52 -3.15 -25.69 6.26
C SER A 52 -2.11 -26.68 6.83
N ASN A 53 -0.96 -26.80 6.18
CA ASN A 53 0.09 -27.77 6.58
C ASN A 53 1.11 -27.08 7.50
N THR A 54 0.74 -26.89 8.77
CA THR A 54 1.62 -26.28 9.77
C THR A 54 2.11 -27.27 10.81
N GLN A 55 3.31 -27.03 11.32
CA GLN A 55 3.89 -27.74 12.46
C GLN A 55 4.05 -26.80 13.65
N VAL A 56 3.93 -27.33 14.86
CA VAL A 56 4.19 -26.58 16.08
C VAL A 56 5.69 -26.33 16.22
N VAL A 57 6.07 -25.10 16.43
CA VAL A 57 7.47 -24.66 16.65
C VAL A 57 7.73 -24.46 18.13
N ALA A 58 6.80 -23.80 18.83
CA ALA A 58 6.89 -23.54 20.26
C ALA A 58 5.49 -23.39 20.87
N GLU A 59 5.41 -23.68 22.16
CA GLU A 59 4.24 -23.39 23.01
C GLU A 59 4.72 -22.64 24.25
N PHE A 60 4.02 -21.59 24.63
CA PHE A 60 4.42 -20.75 25.76
C PHE A 60 3.22 -19.99 26.36
N ASP A 61 3.41 -19.56 27.61
CA ASP A 61 2.49 -18.66 28.31
C ASP A 61 3.16 -17.30 28.53
N ASN A 62 2.43 -16.23 28.30
CA ASN A 62 2.88 -14.88 28.58
C ASN A 62 1.70 -13.95 28.98
N PHE A 63 1.85 -12.63 28.84
CA PHE A 63 0.78 -11.66 29.12
C PHE A 63 -0.49 -11.87 28.26
N ALA A 64 -0.37 -12.60 27.17
CA ALA A 64 -1.48 -12.93 26.26
C ALA A 64 -2.03 -14.34 26.49
N GLU A 65 -1.78 -14.94 27.67
CA GLU A 65 -2.18 -16.29 28.05
C GLU A 65 -1.43 -17.35 27.24
N HIS A 66 -2.09 -18.48 26.93
CA HIS A 66 -1.48 -19.59 26.20
C HIS A 66 -1.42 -19.31 24.70
N VAL A 67 -0.22 -19.50 24.13
CA VAL A 67 0.06 -19.22 22.70
C VAL A 67 0.82 -20.41 22.09
N VAL A 68 0.41 -20.82 20.90
CA VAL A 68 1.14 -21.80 20.08
C VAL A 68 1.73 -21.09 18.87
N LEU A 69 3.02 -21.20 18.67
CA LEU A 69 3.67 -20.73 17.45
C LEU A 69 3.74 -21.88 16.44
N ARG A 70 3.19 -21.66 15.26
CA ARG A 70 3.22 -22.63 14.16
C ARG A 70 4.06 -22.12 13.00
N TYR A 71 4.63 -23.04 12.24
CA TYR A 71 5.36 -22.77 10.99
C TYR A 71 4.73 -23.52 9.84
N GLY A 72 4.58 -22.88 8.70
CA GLY A 72 4.17 -23.46 7.44
C GLY A 72 4.78 -22.69 6.28
N GLU A 73 4.36 -23.00 5.07
CA GLU A 73 4.83 -22.33 3.85
C GLU A 73 3.66 -21.89 2.98
N TYR A 74 3.83 -20.76 2.33
CA TYR A 74 2.91 -20.26 1.31
C TYR A 74 3.69 -19.76 0.10
N ASN A 75 3.46 -20.37 -1.07
CA ASN A 75 4.14 -20.05 -2.33
C ASN A 75 5.68 -19.97 -2.19
N GLY A 76 6.29 -20.89 -1.43
CA GLY A 76 7.73 -20.96 -1.22
C GLY A 76 8.29 -19.93 -0.23
N VAL A 77 7.43 -19.23 0.50
CA VAL A 77 7.81 -18.34 1.60
C VAL A 77 7.44 -18.99 2.93
N GLY A 78 8.39 -19.05 3.86
CA GLY A 78 8.15 -19.55 5.22
C GLY A 78 7.28 -18.59 6.02
N VAL A 79 6.27 -19.10 6.71
CA VAL A 79 5.31 -18.30 7.48
C VAL A 79 5.16 -18.84 8.90
N TYR A 80 5.40 -17.99 9.88
CA TYR A 80 5.06 -18.24 11.28
C TYR A 80 3.67 -17.72 11.58
N LEU A 81 2.85 -18.50 12.28
CA LEU A 81 1.50 -18.17 12.69
C LEU A 81 1.39 -18.17 14.21
N ILE A 82 0.93 -17.06 14.77
CA ILE A 82 0.63 -16.93 16.20
C ILE A 82 -0.77 -17.46 16.42
N ASP A 83 -0.87 -18.70 16.87
CA ASP A 83 -2.13 -19.37 17.16
C ASP A 83 -2.57 -19.08 18.60
N ALA A 84 -3.41 -18.06 18.74
CA ALA A 84 -4.04 -17.61 19.96
C ALA A 84 -5.50 -17.30 19.66
N PRO A 85 -6.38 -18.35 19.57
CA PRO A 85 -7.76 -18.21 19.10
C PRO A 85 -8.59 -17.19 19.88
N HIS A 86 -8.36 -17.08 21.18
CA HIS A 86 -9.03 -16.11 22.07
C HIS A 86 -8.78 -14.65 21.66
N LEU A 87 -7.65 -14.36 20.95
CA LEU A 87 -7.31 -13.04 20.44
C LEU A 87 -7.64 -12.87 18.95
N TYR A 88 -7.46 -13.89 18.13
CA TYR A 88 -7.44 -13.73 16.68
C TYR A 88 -8.57 -14.44 15.92
N ALA A 89 -9.21 -15.47 16.51
CA ALA A 89 -10.31 -16.21 15.87
C ALA A 89 -11.64 -15.47 16.07
N ARG A 90 -11.80 -14.32 15.41
CA ARG A 90 -12.96 -13.42 15.54
C ARG A 90 -13.52 -13.05 14.18
N GLU A 91 -14.81 -12.72 14.14
CA GLU A 91 -15.49 -12.15 12.97
C GLU A 91 -15.06 -10.68 12.79
N GLY A 92 -15.01 -10.23 11.54
CA GLY A 92 -14.57 -8.87 11.19
C GLY A 92 -13.26 -8.89 10.40
N ASN A 93 -12.48 -7.84 10.54
CA ASN A 93 -11.15 -7.74 9.93
C ASN A 93 -10.05 -7.75 11.02
N PRO A 94 -8.77 -7.65 10.68
CA PRO A 94 -7.69 -7.63 11.66
C PRO A 94 -7.80 -6.58 12.76
N TYR A 95 -8.52 -5.48 12.53
CA TYR A 95 -8.53 -4.30 13.38
C TYR A 95 -9.88 -4.04 14.06
N HIS A 96 -10.99 -4.42 13.40
CA HIS A 96 -12.34 -4.04 13.76
C HIS A 96 -13.27 -5.25 13.74
N ASP A 97 -14.31 -5.20 14.56
CA ASP A 97 -15.43 -6.14 14.52
C ASP A 97 -16.29 -5.95 13.25
N CYS A 98 -17.34 -6.75 13.12
CA CYS A 98 -18.28 -6.67 12.00
C CYS A 98 -19.10 -5.36 11.96
N TYR A 99 -19.08 -4.56 13.02
CA TYR A 99 -19.71 -3.24 13.11
C TYR A 99 -18.71 -2.09 12.92
N TYR A 100 -17.46 -2.38 12.55
CA TYR A 100 -16.36 -1.42 12.40
C TYR A 100 -15.94 -0.73 13.71
N ASN A 101 -16.18 -1.35 14.87
CA ASN A 101 -15.61 -0.91 16.13
C ASN A 101 -14.23 -1.55 16.34
N ASP A 102 -13.26 -0.78 16.80
CA ASP A 102 -11.96 -1.31 17.22
C ASP A 102 -12.15 -2.38 18.29
N TYR A 103 -11.40 -3.49 18.18
CA TYR A 103 -11.38 -4.45 19.30
C TYR A 103 -10.71 -3.81 20.50
N GLY A 104 -11.37 -3.86 21.65
CA GLY A 104 -10.91 -3.23 22.89
C GLY A 104 -9.57 -3.77 23.40
N ASP A 105 -9.16 -4.96 22.95
CA ASP A 105 -7.90 -5.61 23.28
C ASP A 105 -6.84 -5.53 22.16
N ASN A 106 -7.00 -4.63 21.18
CA ASN A 106 -6.01 -4.43 20.11
C ASN A 106 -4.61 -4.13 20.66
N TYR A 107 -4.51 -3.44 21.79
CA TYR A 107 -3.23 -3.22 22.46
C TYR A 107 -2.52 -4.54 22.78
N LYS A 108 -3.24 -5.53 23.29
CA LYS A 108 -2.69 -6.87 23.64
C LYS A 108 -2.41 -7.70 22.40
N ARG A 109 -3.33 -7.70 21.43
CA ARG A 109 -3.23 -8.45 20.16
C ARG A 109 -1.97 -8.07 19.38
N PHE A 110 -1.69 -6.79 19.23
CA PHE A 110 -0.54 -6.31 18.49
C PHE A 110 0.73 -6.22 19.35
N ALA A 111 0.62 -6.14 20.67
CA ALA A 111 1.76 -6.36 21.54
C ALA A 111 2.28 -7.80 21.44
N LEU A 112 1.39 -8.79 21.40
CA LEU A 112 1.79 -10.20 21.19
C LEU A 112 2.51 -10.40 19.86
N LEU A 113 2.02 -9.78 18.77
CA LEU A 113 2.67 -9.82 17.47
C LEU A 113 4.11 -9.28 17.56
N GLY A 114 4.29 -8.12 18.19
CA GLY A 114 5.61 -7.51 18.40
C GLY A 114 6.53 -8.35 19.29
N TRP A 115 6.00 -8.92 20.36
CA TRP A 115 6.74 -9.75 21.29
C TRP A 115 7.26 -11.02 20.62
N VAL A 116 6.41 -11.77 19.90
CA VAL A 116 6.81 -12.98 19.17
C VAL A 116 7.85 -12.64 18.09
N GLY A 117 7.70 -11.52 17.39
CA GLY A 117 8.69 -11.03 16.43
C GLY A 117 10.08 -10.85 17.04
N ALA A 118 10.16 -10.30 18.26
CA ALA A 118 11.41 -10.18 18.99
C ALA A 118 11.94 -11.54 19.48
N GLU A 119 11.06 -12.43 19.96
CA GLU A 119 11.47 -13.76 20.46
C GLU A 119 12.06 -14.67 19.37
N LEU A 120 11.60 -14.55 18.13
CA LEU A 120 12.19 -15.29 17.00
C LEU A 120 13.64 -14.91 16.69
N SER A 121 14.13 -13.79 17.24
CA SER A 121 15.55 -13.42 17.20
C SER A 121 16.37 -13.97 18.37
N THR A 122 15.71 -14.47 19.42
CA THR A 122 16.38 -14.99 20.63
C THR A 122 16.36 -16.52 20.74
N GLY A 123 15.68 -17.20 19.80
CA GLY A 123 15.65 -18.66 19.71
C GLY A 123 14.35 -19.32 20.13
N LEU A 124 13.23 -18.62 20.02
CA LEU A 124 11.89 -19.21 20.14
C LEU A 124 11.70 -20.34 19.11
N ASP A 125 12.27 -20.20 17.92
CA ASP A 125 12.53 -21.30 17.00
C ASP A 125 13.99 -21.76 17.17
N SER A 126 14.19 -23.01 17.56
CA SER A 126 15.54 -23.59 17.76
C SER A 126 16.32 -23.77 16.45
N TRP A 127 15.66 -23.79 15.30
CA TRP A 127 16.24 -24.04 14.00
C TRP A 127 16.49 -22.78 13.17
N TRP A 128 15.79 -21.70 13.50
CA TRP A 128 15.88 -20.46 12.75
C TRP A 128 15.83 -19.23 13.67
N ARG A 129 16.74 -18.31 13.45
CA ARG A 129 16.78 -17.01 14.16
C ARG A 129 16.92 -15.90 13.16
N ALA A 130 16.15 -14.84 13.34
CA ALA A 130 16.24 -13.64 12.50
C ALA A 130 17.56 -12.89 12.77
N ASP A 131 18.26 -12.54 11.69
CA ASP A 131 19.35 -11.54 11.72
C ASP A 131 18.78 -10.12 11.71
N VAL A 132 17.67 -9.94 10.97
CA VAL A 132 16.93 -8.68 10.84
C VAL A 132 15.45 -8.95 11.13
N VAL A 133 14.86 -8.15 12.02
CA VAL A 133 13.41 -8.08 12.24
C VAL A 133 12.88 -6.83 11.55
N HIS A 134 12.07 -7.02 10.50
CA HIS A 134 11.47 -5.96 9.72
C HIS A 134 9.98 -5.82 10.04
N ALA A 135 9.66 -4.85 10.87
CA ALA A 135 8.30 -4.59 11.34
C ALA A 135 7.57 -3.61 10.40
N HIS A 136 6.29 -3.88 10.15
CA HIS A 136 5.46 -3.11 9.22
C HIS A 136 4.29 -2.43 9.93
N ASP A 137 4.24 -1.10 9.88
CA ASP A 137 3.24 -0.23 10.47
C ASP A 137 3.06 -0.39 12.00
N TRP A 138 2.14 0.36 12.57
CA TRP A 138 1.91 0.40 14.01
C TRP A 138 1.61 -0.97 14.63
N HIS A 139 0.99 -1.88 13.88
CA HIS A 139 0.66 -3.23 14.34
C HIS A 139 1.89 -4.03 14.80
N ALA A 140 3.02 -3.80 14.17
CA ALA A 140 4.29 -4.44 14.47
C ALA A 140 5.28 -3.51 15.19
N GLY A 141 4.90 -2.27 15.49
CA GLY A 141 5.81 -1.24 16.01
C GLY A 141 6.48 -1.60 17.33
N LEU A 142 5.81 -2.36 18.20
CA LEU A 142 6.41 -2.81 19.46
C LEU A 142 7.54 -3.84 19.30
N CYS A 143 7.72 -4.45 18.13
CA CYS A 143 8.87 -5.33 17.88
C CYS A 143 10.19 -4.66 18.27
N ALA A 144 10.39 -3.42 17.82
CA ALA A 144 11.62 -2.69 18.09
C ALA A 144 11.80 -2.38 19.60
N ALA A 145 10.71 -2.09 20.30
CA ALA A 145 10.74 -1.87 21.74
C ALA A 145 11.11 -3.15 22.53
N TYR A 146 10.53 -4.29 22.14
CA TYR A 146 10.89 -5.58 22.75
C TYR A 146 12.32 -5.99 22.42
N LEU A 147 12.80 -5.79 21.20
CA LEU A 147 14.20 -6.02 20.82
C LEU A 147 15.15 -5.15 21.64
N PHE A 148 14.83 -3.86 21.80
CA PHE A 148 15.61 -2.95 22.63
C PHE A 148 15.69 -3.44 24.08
N ASN A 149 14.56 -3.83 24.68
CA ASN A 149 14.49 -4.33 26.05
C ASN A 149 15.28 -5.65 26.25
N LYS A 150 15.51 -6.40 25.18
CA LYS A 150 16.31 -7.64 25.16
C LYS A 150 17.80 -7.43 24.81
N GLY A 151 18.25 -6.17 24.73
CA GLY A 151 19.65 -5.88 24.36
C GLY A 151 19.95 -5.98 22.87
N ARG A 152 18.94 -5.86 22.01
CA ARG A 152 19.06 -5.86 20.52
C ARG A 152 19.70 -7.13 19.95
N PRO A 153 19.09 -8.29 20.14
CA PRO A 153 19.63 -9.57 19.64
C PRO A 153 19.63 -9.69 18.12
N ALA A 154 18.85 -8.88 17.41
CA ALA A 154 18.82 -8.74 15.95
C ALA A 154 18.78 -7.26 15.57
N LYS A 155 19.11 -6.96 14.31
CA LYS A 155 18.88 -5.66 13.72
C LYS A 155 17.40 -5.43 13.49
N SER A 156 16.96 -4.18 13.53
CA SER A 156 15.55 -3.83 13.40
C SER A 156 15.32 -2.77 12.33
N VAL A 157 14.35 -3.02 11.45
CA VAL A 157 13.85 -2.08 10.47
C VAL A 157 12.36 -1.87 10.69
N PHE A 158 11.90 -0.64 10.59
CA PHE A 158 10.50 -0.29 10.72
C PHE A 158 10.01 0.42 9.45
N THR A 159 9.01 -0.13 8.76
CA THR A 159 8.42 0.48 7.56
C THR A 159 7.10 1.16 7.89
N ILE A 160 7.01 2.43 7.52
CA ILE A 160 5.80 3.26 7.58
C ILE A 160 5.06 3.11 6.25
N HIS A 161 3.90 2.43 6.27
CA HIS A 161 3.00 2.38 5.11
C HIS A 161 2.02 3.54 5.13
N ASN A 162 1.51 3.91 6.32
CA ASN A 162 0.66 5.09 6.50
C ASN A 162 0.79 5.65 7.92
N LEU A 163 1.44 6.80 8.04
CA LEU A 163 1.70 7.47 9.32
C LEU A 163 0.42 7.94 10.05
N ALA A 164 -0.70 8.09 9.33
CA ALA A 164 -1.98 8.50 9.91
C ALA A 164 -2.52 7.50 10.94
N TYR A 165 -2.11 6.23 10.85
CA TYR A 165 -2.50 5.19 11.80
C TYR A 165 -1.38 4.93 12.80
N GLN A 166 -1.57 5.34 14.05
CA GLN A 166 -0.50 5.37 15.05
C GLN A 166 -0.58 4.26 16.11
N GLY A 167 -1.71 3.57 16.23
CA GLY A 167 -1.89 2.55 17.26
C GLY A 167 -1.68 3.13 18.65
N GLN A 168 -2.55 4.07 19.03
CA GLN A 168 -2.51 4.74 20.33
C GLN A 168 -3.40 4.05 21.35
N PHE A 169 -2.85 3.77 22.53
CA PHE A 169 -3.55 3.08 23.60
C PHE A 169 -3.27 3.76 24.94
N HIS A 170 -4.18 3.56 25.91
CA HIS A 170 -4.04 4.15 27.23
C HIS A 170 -2.78 3.64 27.96
N TYR A 171 -2.05 4.52 28.66
CA TYR A 171 -0.78 4.20 29.29
C TYR A 171 -0.83 3.03 30.29
N GLN A 172 -1.97 2.78 30.93
CA GLN A 172 -2.15 1.68 31.87
C GLN A 172 -1.89 0.31 31.25
N HIS A 173 -2.15 0.15 29.93
CA HIS A 173 -1.90 -1.10 29.22
C HIS A 173 -0.42 -1.46 29.12
N LEU A 174 0.49 -0.52 29.41
CA LEU A 174 1.93 -0.81 29.41
C LEU A 174 2.28 -1.95 30.38
N PHE A 175 1.63 -1.99 31.54
CA PHE A 175 1.85 -3.03 32.55
C PHE A 175 1.30 -4.39 32.15
N GLU A 176 0.33 -4.41 31.24
CA GLU A 176 -0.33 -5.63 30.74
C GLU A 176 0.44 -6.28 29.57
N ILE A 177 1.34 -5.56 28.93
CA ILE A 177 2.07 -6.02 27.73
C ILE A 177 3.56 -6.31 27.99
N GLY A 178 3.97 -6.34 29.26
CA GLY A 178 5.32 -6.76 29.66
C GLY A 178 6.44 -5.80 29.29
N LEU A 179 6.16 -4.51 29.11
CA LEU A 179 7.19 -3.48 28.89
C LEU A 179 7.47 -2.69 30.19
N PRO A 180 8.74 -2.29 30.43
CA PRO A 180 9.10 -1.50 31.61
C PRO A 180 8.44 -0.13 31.63
N ALA A 181 7.98 0.31 32.81
CA ALA A 181 7.38 1.63 33.02
C ALA A 181 8.27 2.78 32.54
N GLY A 182 9.59 2.63 32.67
CA GLY A 182 10.57 3.64 32.23
C GLY A 182 10.59 3.88 30.70
N MET A 183 9.94 3.03 29.89
CA MET A 183 9.80 3.27 28.46
C MET A 183 8.66 4.24 28.11
N PHE A 184 7.76 4.53 29.06
CA PHE A 184 6.69 5.51 28.86
C PHE A 184 7.19 6.93 29.19
N ASN A 185 7.86 7.51 28.24
CA ASN A 185 8.36 8.90 28.31
C ASN A 185 8.46 9.46 26.88
N VAL A 186 8.77 10.76 26.77
CA VAL A 186 8.86 11.48 25.48
C VAL A 186 9.93 10.87 24.56
N ASP A 187 11.04 10.36 25.14
CA ASP A 187 12.11 9.64 24.44
C ASP A 187 11.82 8.12 24.40
N GLY A 188 10.59 7.73 24.10
CA GLY A 188 10.16 6.34 24.10
C GLY A 188 8.78 6.15 23.49
N LEU A 189 7.89 5.49 24.26
CA LEU A 189 6.57 5.07 23.79
C LEU A 189 5.50 6.17 23.84
N GLU A 190 5.71 7.22 24.64
CA GLU A 190 4.69 8.23 24.94
C GLU A 190 4.46 9.17 23.74
N LEU A 191 3.20 9.36 23.35
CA LEU A 191 2.75 10.39 22.42
C LEU A 191 1.37 10.91 22.86
N PHE A 192 1.29 12.22 23.19
CA PHE A 192 0.05 12.87 23.64
C PHE A 192 -0.60 12.19 24.86
N GLY A 193 0.20 11.71 25.80
CA GLY A 193 -0.27 11.02 27.01
C GLY A 193 -0.68 9.57 26.80
N GLN A 194 -0.48 9.02 25.62
CA GLN A 194 -0.81 7.63 25.27
C GLN A 194 0.43 6.85 24.83
N ILE A 195 0.34 5.52 24.85
CA ILE A 195 1.32 4.65 24.23
C ILE A 195 1.08 4.71 22.70
N SER A 196 2.10 5.04 21.91
CA SER A 196 2.06 4.95 20.45
C SER A 196 2.95 3.81 19.96
N TYR A 197 2.35 2.80 19.36
CA TYR A 197 3.07 1.66 18.77
C TYR A 197 3.88 2.07 17.56
N LEU A 198 3.36 2.98 16.75
CA LEU A 198 4.09 3.53 15.61
C LEU A 198 5.33 4.30 16.06
N LYS A 199 5.19 5.16 17.09
CA LYS A 199 6.34 5.88 17.65
C LYS A 199 7.37 4.91 18.23
N ALA A 200 6.94 3.84 18.88
CA ALA A 200 7.85 2.79 19.37
C ALA A 200 8.68 2.18 18.24
N GLY A 201 8.05 1.86 17.13
CA GLY A 201 8.72 1.37 15.93
C GLY A 201 9.77 2.35 15.41
N LEU A 202 9.42 3.63 15.29
CA LEU A 202 10.34 4.69 14.84
C LEU A 202 11.51 4.92 15.80
N PHE A 203 11.21 5.00 17.08
CA PHE A 203 12.21 5.40 18.08
C PHE A 203 13.25 4.30 18.33
N TYR A 204 12.79 3.05 18.49
CA TYR A 204 13.65 1.94 18.92
C TYR A 204 14.30 1.16 17.76
N SER A 205 13.84 1.28 16.51
CA SER A 205 14.45 0.59 15.36
C SER A 205 15.83 1.16 15.00
N ASP A 206 16.68 0.34 14.42
CA ASP A 206 18.00 0.77 13.93
C ASP A 206 17.84 1.65 12.67
N ALA A 207 16.88 1.33 11.80
CA ALA A 207 16.48 2.17 10.67
C ALA A 207 14.96 2.15 10.46
N SER A 208 14.45 3.22 9.87
CA SER A 208 13.05 3.32 9.45
C SER A 208 12.97 3.59 7.94
N THR A 209 11.93 3.05 7.31
CA THR A 209 11.64 3.34 5.90
C THR A 209 10.23 3.90 5.75
N ALA A 210 10.05 4.74 4.74
CA ALA A 210 8.74 5.11 4.23
C ALA A 210 8.60 4.57 2.80
N VAL A 211 7.38 4.32 2.36
CA VAL A 211 7.11 3.62 1.10
C VAL A 211 7.30 4.47 -0.16
N SER A 212 7.91 5.64 -0.04
CA SER A 212 8.44 6.42 -1.16
C SER A 212 9.43 7.50 -0.70
N PRO A 213 10.37 7.94 -1.57
CA PRO A 213 11.31 9.02 -1.26
C PRO A 213 10.65 10.36 -0.92
N THR A 214 9.62 10.75 -1.67
CA THR A 214 8.88 11.98 -1.40
C THR A 214 8.09 11.87 -0.11
N TYR A 215 7.42 10.75 0.15
CA TYR A 215 6.72 10.55 1.41
C TYR A 215 7.65 10.59 2.63
N ALA A 216 8.86 10.03 2.51
CA ALA A 216 9.89 10.14 3.56
C ALA A 216 10.34 11.59 3.84
N LYS A 217 10.07 12.54 2.92
CA LYS A 217 10.27 13.98 3.13
C LYS A 217 9.03 14.63 3.71
N GLU A 218 7.85 14.33 3.17
CA GLU A 218 6.57 14.91 3.59
C GLU A 218 6.30 14.66 5.07
N ILE A 219 6.48 13.42 5.55
CA ILE A 219 6.25 13.04 6.95
C ILE A 219 7.19 13.71 7.98
N THR A 220 8.22 14.42 7.53
CA THR A 220 9.06 15.26 8.42
C THR A 220 8.51 16.66 8.60
N THR A 221 7.39 17.02 7.95
CA THR A 221 6.75 18.33 8.04
C THR A 221 5.54 18.28 8.99
N PRO A 222 5.18 19.38 9.67
CA PRO A 222 4.04 19.40 10.59
C PRO A 222 2.72 18.99 9.94
N GLU A 223 2.55 19.25 8.65
CA GLU A 223 1.34 18.93 7.89
C GLU A 223 1.06 17.42 7.83
N PHE A 224 2.11 16.58 7.75
CA PHE A 224 1.99 15.13 7.54
C PHE A 224 2.55 14.28 8.68
N ALA A 225 3.15 14.89 9.70
CA ALA A 225 3.87 14.17 10.77
C ALA A 225 3.00 13.71 11.94
N TYR A 226 1.79 14.22 12.07
CA TYR A 226 0.88 13.89 13.19
C TYR A 226 1.52 14.04 14.57
N GLY A 227 2.38 15.06 14.76
CA GLY A 227 3.10 15.33 16.00
C GLY A 227 4.43 14.61 16.16
N LEU A 228 4.91 13.93 15.12
CA LEU A 228 6.18 13.19 15.10
C LEU A 228 7.28 13.89 14.27
N GLU A 229 7.04 15.14 13.82
CA GLU A 229 7.98 15.87 12.95
C GLU A 229 9.39 15.98 13.51
N GLY A 230 9.52 16.20 14.82
CA GLY A 230 10.82 16.27 15.50
C GLY A 230 11.59 14.96 15.43
N LEU A 231 10.92 13.85 15.76
CA LEU A 231 11.51 12.50 15.70
C LEU A 231 11.88 12.14 14.26
N LEU A 232 10.96 12.31 13.32
CA LEU A 232 11.15 11.95 11.90
C LEU A 232 12.26 12.79 11.26
N SER A 233 12.33 14.11 11.54
CA SER A 233 13.40 14.98 11.08
C SER A 233 14.76 14.56 11.67
N GLY A 234 14.79 14.18 12.94
CA GLY A 234 15.98 13.63 13.60
C GLY A 234 16.46 12.34 12.94
N LEU A 235 15.56 11.38 12.71
CA LEU A 235 15.89 10.12 12.01
C LEU A 235 16.42 10.37 10.59
N LYS A 236 15.81 11.29 9.88
CA LYS A 236 16.23 11.64 8.52
C LYS A 236 17.61 12.28 8.50
N SER A 237 17.90 13.22 9.42
CA SER A 237 19.22 13.87 9.51
C SER A 237 20.34 12.89 9.85
N GLN A 238 20.02 11.82 10.59
CA GLN A 238 20.93 10.72 10.92
C GLN A 238 21.06 9.66 9.80
N GLY A 239 20.34 9.79 8.68
CA GLY A 239 20.31 8.79 7.62
C GLY A 239 19.55 7.51 7.99
N ARG A 240 18.77 7.54 9.06
CA ARG A 240 17.97 6.42 9.59
C ARG A 240 16.54 6.37 9.05
N LEU A 241 16.09 7.39 8.33
CA LEU A 241 14.81 7.41 7.59
C LEU A 241 15.06 7.46 6.10
N VAL A 242 14.66 6.42 5.38
CA VAL A 242 14.87 6.25 3.94
C VAL A 242 13.54 5.99 3.22
N GLY A 243 13.36 6.54 2.04
CA GLY A 243 12.20 6.21 1.18
C GLY A 243 12.55 5.09 0.22
N ILE A 244 11.77 4.00 0.23
CA ILE A 244 11.88 2.87 -0.70
C ILE A 244 10.51 2.64 -1.31
N LEU A 245 10.39 2.76 -2.65
CA LEU A 245 9.14 2.52 -3.37
C LEU A 245 8.72 1.06 -3.31
N ASN A 246 7.41 0.84 -3.14
CA ASN A 246 6.83 -0.48 -3.35
C ASN A 246 6.92 -0.88 -4.81
N GLY A 247 6.89 -2.19 -5.06
CA GLY A 247 6.89 -2.74 -6.41
C GLY A 247 5.49 -3.14 -6.90
N VAL A 248 5.45 -3.62 -8.12
CA VAL A 248 4.30 -4.29 -8.74
C VAL A 248 4.58 -5.78 -8.84
N ASP A 249 3.60 -6.61 -8.47
CA ASP A 249 3.66 -8.04 -8.77
C ASP A 249 3.28 -8.27 -10.23
N GLU A 250 4.30 -8.46 -11.08
CA GLU A 250 4.14 -8.66 -12.51
C GLU A 250 3.52 -10.03 -12.88
N ASN A 251 3.39 -10.96 -11.93
CA ASN A 251 2.64 -12.20 -12.15
C ASN A 251 1.13 -11.96 -12.14
N ILE A 252 0.69 -10.89 -11.47
CA ILE A 252 -0.71 -10.50 -11.33
C ILE A 252 -1.04 -9.30 -12.23
N TRP A 253 -0.23 -8.23 -12.11
CA TRP A 253 -0.46 -6.97 -12.80
C TRP A 253 0.49 -6.77 -13.99
N HIS A 254 0.28 -7.54 -15.06
CA HIS A 254 1.03 -7.39 -16.32
C HIS A 254 0.14 -7.66 -17.52
N PRO A 255 -0.03 -6.73 -18.48
CA PRO A 255 -1.05 -6.84 -19.54
C PRO A 255 -0.88 -8.04 -20.46
N ASN A 256 0.31 -8.64 -20.52
CA ASN A 256 0.56 -9.84 -21.33
C ASN A 256 0.33 -11.15 -20.55
N ALA A 257 0.26 -11.12 -19.22
CA ALA A 257 0.12 -12.30 -18.37
C ALA A 257 -1.17 -12.30 -17.52
N ASP A 258 -1.86 -11.19 -17.43
CA ASP A 258 -3.06 -10.98 -16.62
C ASP A 258 -4.15 -12.02 -16.94
N GLN A 259 -4.64 -12.69 -15.89
CA GLN A 259 -5.66 -13.73 -15.98
C GLN A 259 -7.08 -13.16 -15.99
N TYR A 260 -7.25 -11.91 -15.56
CA TYR A 260 -8.56 -11.25 -15.40
C TYR A 260 -9.04 -10.54 -16.65
N ILE A 261 -8.15 -10.31 -17.66
CA ILE A 261 -8.52 -9.67 -18.93
C ILE A 261 -8.59 -10.68 -20.07
N GLN A 262 -9.57 -10.51 -20.94
CA GLN A 262 -9.73 -11.40 -22.11
C GLN A 262 -8.71 -11.09 -23.21
N HIS A 263 -8.38 -9.82 -23.41
CA HIS A 263 -7.54 -9.34 -24.50
C HIS A 263 -6.18 -8.91 -24.00
N ARG A 264 -5.26 -9.87 -23.88
CA ARG A 264 -3.88 -9.60 -23.46
C ARG A 264 -3.13 -8.80 -24.51
N TYR A 265 -2.20 -7.97 -24.07
CA TYR A 265 -1.41 -7.12 -24.96
C TYR A 265 -0.02 -6.83 -24.42
N LYS A 266 0.81 -6.22 -25.22
CA LYS A 266 2.14 -5.70 -24.87
C LYS A 266 2.47 -4.48 -25.71
N LEU A 267 3.48 -3.71 -25.32
CA LEU A 267 3.85 -2.42 -25.92
C LEU A 267 3.92 -2.45 -27.47
N LYS A 268 4.46 -3.51 -28.05
CA LYS A 268 4.57 -3.63 -29.53
C LYS A 268 3.28 -4.12 -30.23
N HIS A 269 2.27 -4.55 -29.47
CA HIS A 269 1.01 -5.14 -29.97
C HIS A 269 -0.15 -4.68 -29.10
N MET A 270 -0.62 -3.45 -29.32
CA MET A 270 -1.62 -2.76 -28.49
C MET A 270 -3.08 -3.02 -28.89
N ALA A 271 -3.35 -3.96 -29.83
CA ALA A 271 -4.72 -4.25 -30.24
C ALA A 271 -5.62 -4.72 -29.09
N GLY A 272 -5.09 -5.54 -28.19
CA GLY A 272 -5.82 -5.99 -26.99
C GLY A 272 -6.27 -4.85 -26.07
N LYS A 273 -5.49 -3.76 -25.96
CA LYS A 273 -5.91 -2.59 -25.17
C LYS A 273 -7.16 -1.94 -25.75
N LYS A 274 -7.26 -1.82 -27.08
CA LYS A 274 -8.46 -1.28 -27.71
C LYS A 274 -9.68 -2.20 -27.50
N GLN A 275 -9.47 -3.52 -27.57
CA GLN A 275 -10.53 -4.50 -27.32
C GLN A 275 -11.01 -4.44 -25.85
N ASN A 276 -10.10 -4.36 -24.88
CA ASN A 276 -10.46 -4.17 -23.47
C ASN A 276 -11.22 -2.85 -23.25
N LYS A 277 -10.88 -1.77 -23.97
CA LYS A 277 -11.64 -0.51 -23.89
C LYS A 277 -13.07 -0.71 -24.35
N ALA A 278 -13.29 -1.35 -25.49
CA ALA A 278 -14.64 -1.64 -25.99
C ALA A 278 -15.43 -2.54 -25.03
N GLU A 279 -14.78 -3.56 -24.45
CA GLU A 279 -15.37 -4.43 -23.43
C GLU A 279 -15.75 -3.64 -22.15
N LEU A 280 -14.88 -2.75 -21.70
CA LEU A 280 -15.12 -1.89 -20.55
C LEU A 280 -16.31 -0.95 -20.78
N GLN A 281 -16.38 -0.30 -21.95
CA GLN A 281 -17.49 0.55 -22.33
C GLN A 281 -18.82 -0.23 -22.37
N ALA A 282 -18.78 -1.46 -22.93
CA ALA A 282 -19.96 -2.35 -22.96
C ALA A 282 -20.38 -2.78 -21.56
N TYR A 283 -19.43 -3.14 -20.68
CA TYR A 283 -19.72 -3.52 -19.30
C TYR A 283 -20.50 -2.42 -18.55
N PHE A 284 -20.12 -1.18 -18.76
CA PHE A 284 -20.76 -0.03 -18.12
C PHE A 284 -21.97 0.53 -18.92
N ASN A 285 -22.39 -0.11 -20.00
CA ASN A 285 -23.45 0.37 -20.90
C ASN A 285 -23.21 1.78 -21.45
N LEU A 286 -21.95 2.16 -21.64
CA LEU A 286 -21.57 3.40 -22.29
C LEU A 286 -21.43 3.19 -23.82
N PRO A 287 -21.57 4.26 -24.64
CA PRO A 287 -21.29 4.19 -26.06
C PRO A 287 -19.89 3.65 -26.32
N GLN A 288 -19.78 2.64 -27.20
CA GLN A 288 -18.51 2.11 -27.64
C GLN A 288 -17.88 3.06 -28.66
N ASP A 289 -17.01 3.93 -28.20
CA ASP A 289 -16.29 4.89 -29.04
C ASP A 289 -14.78 4.80 -28.74
N GLU A 290 -14.01 4.37 -29.73
CA GLU A 290 -12.55 4.29 -29.59
C GLU A 290 -11.87 5.66 -29.46
N ASN A 291 -12.52 6.73 -29.94
CA ASN A 291 -11.99 8.10 -29.93
C ASN A 291 -12.33 8.86 -28.64
N ALA A 292 -13.36 8.44 -27.90
CA ALA A 292 -13.66 9.04 -26.61
C ALA A 292 -12.51 8.73 -25.61
N LEU A 293 -11.92 9.74 -25.01
CA LEU A 293 -10.88 9.54 -24.00
C LEU A 293 -11.50 8.93 -22.74
N ALA A 294 -11.07 7.72 -22.38
CA ALA A 294 -11.63 6.93 -21.30
C ALA A 294 -10.84 7.14 -20.01
N PHE A 295 -11.42 7.90 -19.07
CA PHE A 295 -10.91 8.08 -17.71
C PHE A 295 -11.45 6.97 -16.83
N VAL A 296 -10.58 6.40 -15.98
CA VAL A 296 -10.96 5.36 -15.02
C VAL A 296 -10.47 5.71 -13.63
N MET A 297 -11.22 5.30 -12.60
CA MET A 297 -10.81 5.42 -11.21
C MET A 297 -11.15 4.15 -10.44
N VAL A 298 -10.17 3.59 -9.74
CA VAL A 298 -10.33 2.42 -8.87
C VAL A 298 -9.78 2.76 -7.50
N THR A 299 -10.66 2.98 -6.51
CA THR A 299 -10.21 3.46 -5.20
C THR A 299 -11.25 3.30 -4.11
N ARG A 300 -10.83 3.42 -2.85
CA ARG A 300 -11.74 3.69 -1.74
C ARG A 300 -12.28 5.12 -1.87
N LEU A 301 -13.58 5.28 -1.68
CA LEU A 301 -14.25 6.58 -1.81
C LEU A 301 -14.12 7.37 -0.49
N THR A 302 -12.99 8.05 -0.34
CA THR A 302 -12.63 8.84 0.84
C THR A 302 -12.11 10.21 0.42
N GLU A 303 -12.12 11.17 1.36
CA GLU A 303 -11.54 12.49 1.14
C GLU A 303 -10.05 12.41 0.78
N GLN A 304 -9.31 11.52 1.44
CA GLN A 304 -7.90 11.26 1.13
C GLN A 304 -7.68 11.01 -0.36
N LYS A 305 -8.59 10.29 -1.02
CA LYS A 305 -8.47 9.90 -2.43
C LYS A 305 -8.94 10.99 -3.41
N GLY A 306 -9.37 12.15 -2.90
CA GLY A 306 -9.76 13.30 -3.72
C GLY A 306 -11.04 13.08 -4.53
N VAL A 307 -11.97 12.27 -4.01
CA VAL A 307 -13.24 11.98 -4.68
C VAL A 307 -14.07 13.25 -4.86
N ASP A 308 -14.04 14.17 -3.90
CA ASP A 308 -14.64 15.49 -3.98
C ASP A 308 -14.10 16.31 -5.16
N LEU A 309 -12.78 16.32 -5.33
CA LEU A 309 -12.12 17.01 -6.45
C LEU A 309 -12.58 16.46 -7.80
N LEU A 310 -12.75 15.12 -7.89
CA LEU A 310 -13.24 14.48 -9.11
C LEU A 310 -14.70 14.86 -9.37
N ILE A 311 -15.57 14.78 -8.37
CA ILE A 311 -17.00 15.15 -8.52
C ILE A 311 -17.13 16.59 -9.04
N GLU A 312 -16.35 17.51 -8.50
CA GLU A 312 -16.34 18.93 -8.93
C GLU A 312 -15.74 19.16 -10.31
N SER A 313 -14.92 18.24 -10.82
CA SER A 313 -14.17 18.39 -12.08
C SER A 313 -14.68 17.54 -13.23
N ALA A 314 -15.58 16.60 -12.97
CA ALA A 314 -16.01 15.60 -13.95
C ALA A 314 -16.74 16.20 -15.16
N ASP A 315 -17.37 17.39 -15.00
CA ASP A 315 -18.00 18.11 -16.10
C ASP A 315 -17.00 18.46 -17.21
N GLU A 316 -15.70 18.67 -16.88
CA GLU A 316 -14.67 18.92 -17.87
C GLU A 316 -14.43 17.71 -18.79
N ILE A 317 -14.46 16.50 -18.24
CA ILE A 317 -14.35 15.25 -19.03
C ILE A 317 -15.53 15.15 -20.00
N VAL A 318 -16.74 15.39 -19.50
CA VAL A 318 -17.99 15.29 -20.28
C VAL A 318 -18.07 16.33 -21.38
N LYS A 319 -17.73 17.58 -21.11
CA LYS A 319 -17.73 18.68 -22.09
C LYS A 319 -16.85 18.41 -23.30
N GLN A 320 -15.79 17.66 -23.13
CA GLN A 320 -14.87 17.30 -24.20
C GLN A 320 -15.18 15.94 -24.85
N GLY A 321 -16.32 15.33 -24.52
CA GLY A 321 -16.76 14.06 -25.09
C GLY A 321 -16.01 12.84 -24.53
N GLY A 322 -15.34 12.99 -23.39
CA GLY A 322 -14.71 11.89 -22.70
C GLY A 322 -15.71 11.03 -21.90
N GLN A 323 -15.21 9.91 -21.41
CA GLN A 323 -15.97 9.00 -20.56
C GLN A 323 -15.26 8.82 -19.22
N LEU A 324 -16.03 8.59 -18.15
CA LEU A 324 -15.53 8.37 -16.78
C LEU A 324 -16.18 7.12 -16.19
N MET A 325 -15.36 6.15 -15.82
CA MET A 325 -15.80 4.88 -15.23
C MET A 325 -15.13 4.68 -13.86
N ILE A 326 -15.95 4.50 -12.82
CA ILE A 326 -15.50 4.46 -11.42
C ILE A 326 -15.88 3.13 -10.79
N LEU A 327 -14.90 2.51 -10.11
CA LEU A 327 -15.09 1.37 -9.22
C LEU A 327 -14.60 1.75 -7.83
N GLY A 328 -15.45 1.64 -6.83
CA GLY A 328 -15.05 1.88 -5.44
C GLY A 328 -16.21 1.87 -4.47
N SER A 329 -15.88 1.91 -3.19
CA SER A 329 -16.82 2.06 -2.09
C SER A 329 -16.20 2.86 -0.97
N GLY A 330 -17.01 3.47 -0.11
CA GLY A 330 -16.49 4.24 1.02
C GLY A 330 -17.54 5.09 1.71
N ALA A 331 -17.25 6.36 1.92
CA ALA A 331 -18.16 7.25 2.63
C ALA A 331 -19.48 7.44 1.85
N PRO A 332 -20.65 7.32 2.52
CA PRO A 332 -21.96 7.34 1.87
C PRO A 332 -22.20 8.59 1.01
N HIS A 333 -21.73 9.74 1.44
CA HIS A 333 -21.91 11.00 0.70
C HIS A 333 -21.10 11.03 -0.62
N PHE A 334 -19.92 10.38 -0.66
CA PHE A 334 -19.16 10.22 -1.89
C PHE A 334 -19.79 9.19 -2.84
N GLU A 335 -20.28 8.09 -2.30
CA GLU A 335 -21.03 7.12 -3.11
C GLU A 335 -22.26 7.75 -3.74
N GLN A 336 -23.00 8.57 -2.98
CA GLN A 336 -24.15 9.30 -3.48
C GLN A 336 -23.74 10.33 -4.56
N GLY A 337 -22.70 11.12 -4.30
CA GLY A 337 -22.23 12.14 -5.24
C GLY A 337 -21.81 11.57 -6.60
N ILE A 338 -21.14 10.43 -6.62
CA ILE A 338 -20.76 9.79 -7.91
C ILE A 338 -21.94 9.10 -8.60
N ARG A 339 -22.96 8.58 -7.86
CA ARG A 339 -24.21 8.10 -8.46
C ARG A 339 -24.98 9.25 -9.14
N GLU A 340 -25.14 10.38 -8.47
CA GLU A 340 -25.78 11.58 -9.03
C GLU A 340 -25.05 12.08 -10.27
N LEU A 341 -23.71 11.99 -10.29
CA LEU A 341 -22.90 12.33 -11.45
C LEU A 341 -23.19 11.39 -12.64
N ALA A 342 -23.31 10.08 -12.40
CA ALA A 342 -23.67 9.10 -13.43
C ALA A 342 -25.11 9.28 -13.94
N GLU A 343 -26.05 9.62 -13.06
CA GLU A 343 -27.44 9.95 -13.45
C GLU A 343 -27.52 11.23 -14.31
N ARG A 344 -26.67 12.22 -13.99
CA ARG A 344 -26.60 13.48 -14.74
C ARG A 344 -26.00 13.30 -16.13
N TYR A 345 -25.05 12.40 -16.29
CA TYR A 345 -24.31 12.19 -17.53
C TYR A 345 -24.31 10.70 -17.97
N PRO A 346 -25.49 10.11 -18.21
CA PRO A 346 -25.61 8.66 -18.39
C PRO A 346 -24.91 8.10 -19.65
N GLN A 347 -24.51 8.96 -20.59
CA GLN A 347 -23.75 8.56 -21.78
C GLN A 347 -22.24 8.69 -21.61
N ASN A 348 -21.79 9.29 -20.52
CA ASN A 348 -20.37 9.60 -20.31
C ASN A 348 -19.84 9.07 -18.99
N VAL A 349 -20.66 8.94 -17.96
CA VAL A 349 -20.23 8.57 -16.60
C VAL A 349 -20.96 7.33 -16.16
N ALA A 350 -20.20 6.37 -15.65
CA ALA A 350 -20.75 5.15 -15.07
C ALA A 350 -19.98 4.76 -13.79
N VAL A 351 -20.69 4.14 -12.85
CA VAL A 351 -20.14 3.76 -11.55
C VAL A 351 -20.58 2.36 -11.13
N LYS A 352 -19.64 1.64 -10.54
CA LYS A 352 -19.88 0.41 -9.80
C LYS A 352 -19.46 0.63 -8.35
N ILE A 353 -20.43 0.59 -7.42
CA ILE A 353 -20.13 0.66 -6.00
C ILE A 353 -19.77 -0.74 -5.50
N GLY A 354 -18.67 -0.84 -4.77
CA GLY A 354 -18.15 -2.05 -4.19
C GLY A 354 -16.71 -2.35 -4.59
N TYR A 355 -16.30 -3.56 -4.33
CA TYR A 355 -15.01 -4.13 -4.76
C TYR A 355 -15.25 -5.23 -5.79
N ASP A 356 -14.48 -5.23 -6.84
CA ASP A 356 -14.51 -6.25 -7.90
C ASP A 356 -13.11 -6.34 -8.52
N GLU A 357 -12.39 -7.42 -8.22
CA GLU A 357 -11.01 -7.64 -8.70
C GLU A 357 -10.95 -7.71 -10.23
N THR A 358 -11.82 -8.50 -10.84
CA THR A 358 -11.85 -8.67 -12.31
C THR A 358 -12.13 -7.34 -13.00
N LEU A 359 -13.09 -6.58 -12.49
CA LEU A 359 -13.40 -5.26 -13.04
C LEU A 359 -12.26 -4.26 -12.81
N SER A 360 -11.53 -4.34 -11.69
CA SER A 360 -10.39 -3.48 -11.45
C SER A 360 -9.30 -3.67 -12.51
N HIS A 361 -9.00 -4.91 -12.87
CA HIS A 361 -8.08 -5.24 -13.95
C HIS A 361 -8.59 -4.75 -15.33
N LEU A 362 -9.87 -4.93 -15.62
CA LEU A 362 -10.47 -4.45 -16.87
C LEU A 362 -10.45 -2.92 -16.96
N LEU A 363 -10.72 -2.19 -15.86
CA LEU A 363 -10.61 -0.73 -15.80
C LEU A 363 -9.18 -0.27 -16.12
N VAL A 364 -8.18 -0.88 -15.50
CA VAL A 364 -6.78 -0.55 -15.77
C VAL A 364 -6.40 -0.91 -17.22
N ALA A 365 -6.82 -2.05 -17.72
CA ALA A 365 -6.49 -2.49 -19.08
C ALA A 365 -7.23 -1.71 -20.18
N GLY A 366 -8.49 -1.34 -19.95
CA GLY A 366 -9.35 -0.68 -20.94
C GLY A 366 -9.31 0.86 -20.88
N GLY A 367 -8.94 1.45 -19.75
CA GLY A 367 -8.82 2.89 -19.62
C GLY A 367 -7.71 3.51 -20.48
N ASP A 368 -7.83 4.78 -20.79
CA ASP A 368 -6.75 5.57 -21.40
C ASP A 368 -6.02 6.41 -20.36
N VAL A 369 -6.74 6.94 -19.37
CA VAL A 369 -6.22 7.71 -18.24
C VAL A 369 -6.73 7.12 -16.93
N ILE A 370 -5.83 6.90 -15.97
CA ILE A 370 -6.21 6.48 -14.62
C ILE A 370 -6.06 7.64 -13.64
N LEU A 371 -7.14 7.97 -12.95
CA LEU A 371 -7.21 9.12 -12.03
C LEU A 371 -6.79 8.70 -10.61
N VAL A 372 -5.80 9.40 -10.06
CA VAL A 372 -5.35 9.25 -8.67
C VAL A 372 -5.17 10.65 -8.04
N PRO A 373 -6.26 11.41 -7.84
CA PRO A 373 -6.21 12.79 -7.37
C PRO A 373 -6.05 12.90 -5.85
N SER A 374 -5.30 11.99 -5.24
CA SER A 374 -5.16 11.86 -3.80
C SER A 374 -4.58 13.10 -3.13
N ARG A 375 -5.13 13.49 -1.98
CA ARG A 375 -4.60 14.60 -1.15
C ARG A 375 -3.27 14.22 -0.52
N PHE A 376 -3.10 12.97 -0.16
CA PHE A 376 -1.82 12.36 0.18
C PHE A 376 -1.83 10.89 -0.23
N GLU A 377 -0.68 10.39 -0.70
CA GLU A 377 -0.54 9.00 -1.15
C GLU A 377 0.87 8.51 -0.81
N PRO A 378 1.04 7.74 0.27
CA PRO A 378 2.37 7.30 0.71
C PRO A 378 3.20 6.64 -0.39
N CYS A 379 2.63 5.71 -1.11
CA CYS A 379 3.21 5.11 -2.32
C CYS A 379 2.25 5.19 -3.49
N GLY A 380 1.06 4.61 -3.33
CA GLY A 380 0.13 4.32 -4.41
C GLY A 380 0.58 3.12 -5.25
N LEU A 381 -0.36 2.22 -5.53
CA LEU A 381 -0.13 1.09 -6.46
C LEU A 381 -0.89 1.31 -7.76
N THR A 382 -2.03 1.98 -7.69
CA THR A 382 -2.93 2.17 -8.82
C THR A 382 -2.27 2.88 -10.01
N GLN A 383 -1.45 3.93 -9.77
CA GLN A 383 -0.69 4.59 -10.81
C GLN A 383 0.40 3.67 -11.40
N LEU A 384 1.00 2.80 -10.57
CA LEU A 384 2.00 1.83 -11.05
C LEU A 384 1.36 0.82 -12.01
N TYR A 385 0.15 0.35 -11.67
CA TYR A 385 -0.63 -0.49 -12.58
C TYR A 385 -0.95 0.25 -13.88
N GLY A 386 -1.37 1.51 -13.80
CA GLY A 386 -1.61 2.36 -14.96
C GLY A 386 -0.39 2.45 -15.87
N LEU A 387 0.78 2.75 -15.31
CA LEU A 387 2.06 2.80 -16.04
C LEU A 387 2.35 1.47 -16.75
N GLN A 388 2.24 0.35 -16.05
CA GLN A 388 2.49 -0.99 -16.57
C GLN A 388 1.55 -1.35 -17.72
N TYR A 389 0.28 -0.91 -17.67
CA TYR A 389 -0.75 -1.19 -18.69
C TYR A 389 -0.84 -0.13 -19.80
N GLY A 390 -0.04 0.93 -19.74
CA GLY A 390 -0.11 2.05 -20.69
C GLY A 390 -1.41 2.85 -20.58
N THR A 391 -2.03 2.84 -19.40
CA THR A 391 -3.14 3.68 -18.98
C THR A 391 -2.53 4.84 -18.22
N LEU A 392 -2.41 6.00 -18.87
CA LEU A 392 -1.58 7.09 -18.36
C LEU A 392 -2.13 7.63 -17.04
N PRO A 393 -1.33 7.66 -15.95
CA PRO A 393 -1.78 8.21 -14.70
C PRO A 393 -1.96 9.72 -14.77
N LEU A 394 -3.08 10.22 -14.21
CA LEU A 394 -3.29 11.61 -13.89
C LEU A 394 -3.37 11.73 -12.37
N VAL A 395 -2.35 12.33 -11.77
CA VAL A 395 -2.10 12.25 -10.34
C VAL A 395 -1.82 13.62 -9.73
N ARG A 396 -2.06 13.75 -8.41
CA ARG A 396 -1.53 14.88 -7.66
C ARG A 396 -0.06 14.64 -7.30
N LYS A 397 0.71 15.73 -7.23
CA LYS A 397 2.15 15.72 -6.87
C LYS A 397 2.32 15.54 -5.36
N THR A 398 2.24 14.31 -4.89
CA THR A 398 2.41 13.94 -3.47
C THR A 398 2.93 12.53 -3.33
N GLY A 399 3.74 12.26 -2.31
CA GLY A 399 4.25 10.95 -1.95
C GLY A 399 4.78 10.15 -3.15
N GLY A 400 4.40 8.89 -3.21
CA GLY A 400 4.83 7.99 -4.29
C GLY A 400 4.31 8.38 -5.68
N LEU A 401 3.25 9.16 -5.78
CA LEU A 401 2.75 9.67 -7.06
C LEU A 401 3.77 10.62 -7.69
N ALA A 402 4.37 11.51 -6.89
CA ALA A 402 5.42 12.42 -7.34
C ALA A 402 6.72 11.71 -7.74
N ASP A 403 6.98 10.54 -7.15
CA ASP A 403 8.19 9.74 -7.41
C ASP A 403 8.06 8.82 -8.63
N THR A 404 6.84 8.55 -9.11
CA THR A 404 6.56 7.52 -10.12
C THR A 404 5.96 8.05 -11.42
N VAL A 405 5.39 9.25 -11.42
CA VAL A 405 4.77 9.84 -12.61
C VAL A 405 5.51 11.12 -13.02
N VAL A 406 5.97 11.15 -14.25
CA VAL A 406 6.62 12.32 -14.85
C VAL A 406 5.60 13.08 -15.71
N ASP A 407 5.38 14.35 -15.37
CA ASP A 407 4.38 15.20 -16.03
C ASP A 407 4.68 15.41 -17.52
N SER A 408 3.62 15.56 -18.31
CA SER A 408 3.67 15.79 -19.75
C SER A 408 3.90 17.26 -20.11
N THR A 409 4.91 17.90 -19.47
CA THR A 409 5.35 19.23 -19.88
C THR A 409 6.00 19.19 -21.28
N PRO A 410 6.05 20.32 -22.01
CA PRO A 410 6.75 20.41 -23.29
C PRO A 410 8.20 19.90 -23.23
N GLU A 411 8.92 20.21 -22.15
CA GLU A 411 10.28 19.78 -21.88
C GLU A 411 10.36 18.26 -21.73
N ASN A 412 9.54 17.67 -20.86
CA ASN A 412 9.55 16.24 -20.60
C ASN A 412 9.08 15.42 -21.83
N ILE A 413 8.17 15.96 -22.64
CA ILE A 413 7.79 15.36 -23.92
C ILE A 413 8.97 15.38 -24.89
N LYS A 414 9.66 16.52 -25.01
CA LYS A 414 10.86 16.66 -25.86
C LYS A 414 11.97 15.70 -25.44
N ASP A 415 12.21 15.59 -24.13
CA ASP A 415 13.25 14.75 -23.54
C ASP A 415 12.83 13.26 -23.47
N ARG A 416 11.61 12.95 -23.87
CA ARG A 416 11.03 11.58 -23.89
C ARG A 416 11.00 10.91 -22.50
N THR A 417 10.74 11.70 -21.45
CA THR A 417 10.64 11.23 -20.07
C THR A 417 9.22 11.22 -19.54
N ALA A 418 8.29 11.95 -20.16
CA ALA A 418 6.90 12.05 -19.73
C ALA A 418 6.20 10.69 -19.69
N THR A 419 5.45 10.40 -18.61
CA THR A 419 4.74 9.13 -18.39
C THR A 419 3.29 9.30 -17.99
N GLY A 420 2.82 10.52 -17.74
CA GLY A 420 1.47 10.83 -17.32
C GLY A 420 1.24 12.32 -17.12
N PHE A 421 0.29 12.66 -16.26
CA PHE A 421 -0.14 14.04 -15.99
C PHE A 421 -0.07 14.31 -14.49
N VAL A 422 0.47 15.46 -14.10
CA VAL A 422 0.68 15.80 -12.69
C VAL A 422 0.13 17.20 -12.40
N PHE A 423 -0.76 17.32 -11.42
CA PHE A 423 -1.19 18.60 -10.86
C PHE A 423 -0.68 18.81 -9.43
N GLU A 424 -0.53 20.05 -8.99
CA GLU A 424 0.15 20.36 -7.73
C GLU A 424 -0.83 20.62 -6.59
N GLN A 425 -1.80 21.51 -6.78
CA GLN A 425 -2.72 21.92 -5.73
C GLN A 425 -3.92 20.97 -5.63
N ALA A 426 -4.30 20.58 -4.40
CA ALA A 426 -5.47 19.74 -4.16
C ALA A 426 -6.78 20.53 -4.37
N THR A 427 -6.99 21.03 -5.58
CA THR A 427 -8.16 21.81 -5.99
C THR A 427 -8.77 21.26 -7.28
N ALA A 428 -10.08 21.43 -7.42
CA ALA A 428 -10.78 21.03 -8.64
C ALA A 428 -10.29 21.81 -9.88
N GLU A 429 -9.85 23.06 -9.71
CA GLU A 429 -9.30 23.87 -10.80
C GLU A 429 -8.00 23.28 -11.35
N ASP A 430 -7.09 22.87 -10.48
CA ASP A 430 -5.82 22.28 -10.91
C ASP A 430 -6.04 20.90 -11.57
N LEU A 431 -6.98 20.12 -11.04
CA LEU A 431 -7.37 18.84 -11.65
C LEU A 431 -7.99 19.08 -13.05
N ARG A 432 -8.88 20.07 -13.24
CA ARG A 432 -9.43 20.41 -14.55
C ARG A 432 -8.34 20.79 -15.57
N ARG A 433 -7.33 21.55 -15.15
CA ARG A 433 -6.18 21.87 -16.05
C ARG A 433 -5.44 20.61 -16.52
N SER A 434 -5.20 19.66 -15.62
CA SER A 434 -4.57 18.38 -16.00
C SER A 434 -5.48 17.51 -16.88
N ILE A 435 -6.80 17.52 -16.65
CA ILE A 435 -7.77 16.87 -17.54
C ILE A 435 -7.69 17.50 -18.93
N GLN A 436 -7.68 18.84 -19.03
CA GLN A 436 -7.54 19.53 -20.30
C GLN A 436 -6.22 19.17 -21.00
N GLN A 437 -5.11 19.14 -20.26
CA GLN A 437 -3.80 18.71 -20.80
C GLN A 437 -3.86 17.31 -21.38
N ALA A 438 -4.57 16.38 -20.74
CA ALA A 438 -4.74 15.02 -21.24
C ALA A 438 -5.49 15.02 -22.58
N PHE A 439 -6.56 15.81 -22.75
CA PHE A 439 -7.25 15.96 -24.02
C PHE A 439 -6.37 16.58 -25.09
N ASP A 440 -5.61 17.63 -24.77
CA ASP A 440 -4.72 18.31 -25.71
C ASP A 440 -3.65 17.36 -26.27
N ILE A 441 -3.18 16.43 -25.44
CA ILE A 441 -2.21 15.42 -25.84
C ILE A 441 -2.88 14.23 -26.56
N TRP A 442 -4.10 13.87 -26.19
CA TRP A 442 -4.90 12.86 -26.88
C TRP A 442 -5.08 13.18 -28.36
N GLN A 443 -5.25 14.47 -28.69
CA GLN A 443 -5.34 14.95 -30.08
C GLN A 443 -4.00 14.81 -30.86
N LYS A 444 -2.92 14.37 -30.20
CA LYS A 444 -1.59 14.17 -30.78
C LYS A 444 -1.15 12.69 -30.72
N PRO A 445 -1.64 11.80 -31.58
CA PRO A 445 -1.48 10.34 -31.43
C PRO A 445 -0.03 9.87 -31.31
N ARG A 446 0.91 10.56 -31.96
CA ARG A 446 2.35 10.22 -31.86
C ARG A 446 2.91 10.53 -30.47
N VAL A 447 2.51 11.67 -29.88
CA VAL A 447 2.92 12.06 -28.52
C VAL A 447 2.29 11.10 -27.51
N TRP A 448 0.99 10.83 -27.63
CA TRP A 448 0.30 9.88 -26.77
C TRP A 448 0.94 8.48 -26.77
N SER A 449 1.26 7.98 -27.96
CA SER A 449 1.95 6.69 -28.09
C SER A 449 3.35 6.69 -27.47
N ALA A 450 4.07 7.81 -27.55
CA ALA A 450 5.38 7.94 -26.91
C ALA A 450 5.27 7.96 -25.38
N LEU A 451 4.29 8.68 -24.81
CA LEU A 451 4.02 8.65 -23.36
C LEU A 451 3.72 7.25 -22.86
N ARG A 452 2.84 6.51 -23.59
CA ARG A 452 2.53 5.11 -23.26
C ARG A 452 3.77 4.22 -23.31
N ALA A 453 4.62 4.39 -24.30
CA ALA A 453 5.85 3.62 -24.42
C ALA A 453 6.78 3.91 -23.23
N ASN A 454 6.96 5.19 -22.87
CA ASN A 454 7.74 5.55 -21.70
C ASN A 454 7.17 4.96 -20.41
N ALA A 455 5.85 5.04 -20.23
CA ALA A 455 5.17 4.48 -19.06
C ALA A 455 5.39 2.96 -18.95
N MET A 456 5.12 2.21 -20.01
CA MET A 456 5.22 0.75 -20.04
C MET A 456 6.65 0.19 -19.99
N THR A 457 7.66 1.02 -20.10
CA THR A 457 9.07 0.63 -19.97
C THR A 457 9.70 0.98 -18.63
N GLN A 458 8.93 1.58 -17.71
CA GLN A 458 9.40 1.82 -16.36
C GLN A 458 9.55 0.50 -15.60
N ASP A 459 10.60 0.40 -14.77
CA ASP A 459 10.82 -0.74 -13.89
C ASP A 459 10.40 -0.41 -12.46
N PHE A 460 9.26 -0.92 -12.05
CA PHE A 460 8.74 -0.90 -10.68
C PHE A 460 8.61 -2.32 -10.12
N SER A 461 9.51 -3.23 -10.50
CA SER A 461 9.50 -4.60 -10.00
C SER A 461 9.82 -4.67 -8.50
N TRP A 462 9.27 -5.67 -7.83
CA TRP A 462 9.63 -5.99 -6.43
C TRP A 462 11.09 -6.37 -6.27
N ARG A 463 11.73 -6.86 -7.31
CA ARG A 463 13.17 -7.13 -7.30
C ARG A 463 13.99 -5.88 -6.98
N LYS A 464 13.66 -4.76 -7.63
CA LYS A 464 14.32 -3.47 -7.40
C LYS A 464 14.15 -2.99 -5.97
N ALA A 465 12.93 -3.11 -5.41
CA ALA A 465 12.67 -2.80 -4.00
C ALA A 465 13.45 -3.73 -3.06
N ALA A 466 13.45 -5.04 -3.34
CA ALA A 466 14.17 -6.04 -2.55
C ALA A 466 15.69 -5.78 -2.50
N GLU A 467 16.30 -5.38 -3.62
CA GLU A 467 17.71 -5.00 -3.69
C GLU A 467 18.01 -3.75 -2.83
N GLN A 468 17.10 -2.76 -2.80
CA GLN A 468 17.24 -1.57 -1.93
C GLN A 468 17.11 -1.95 -0.44
N TYR A 469 16.16 -2.82 -0.08
CA TYR A 469 16.03 -3.32 1.29
C TYR A 469 17.25 -4.15 1.70
N ARG A 470 17.79 -5.01 0.82
CA ARG A 470 19.03 -5.75 1.07
C ARG A 470 20.19 -4.79 1.39
N ALA A 471 20.40 -3.78 0.55
CA ALA A 471 21.43 -2.76 0.78
C ALA A 471 21.23 -1.99 2.10
N LEU A 472 19.97 -1.77 2.51
CA LEU A 472 19.67 -1.19 3.82
C LEU A 472 20.07 -2.14 4.95
N TYR A 473 19.70 -3.42 4.89
CA TYR A 473 20.01 -4.42 5.92
C TYR A 473 21.52 -4.63 6.09
N GLU A 474 22.27 -4.67 4.97
CA GLU A 474 23.74 -4.84 4.97
C GLU A 474 24.48 -3.64 5.61
N ARG A 475 23.83 -2.49 5.71
CA ARG A 475 24.38 -1.26 6.28
C ARG A 475 24.20 -1.17 7.81
N LEU A 476 23.29 -1.96 8.40
CA LEU A 476 22.99 -1.98 9.83
C LEU A 476 23.97 -2.87 10.61
#